data_29502f7806129bcad8011199299cb5f1
#
_entry.id   29502f7806129bcad8011199299cb5f1
#
_cell.length_a   1.000
_cell.length_b   1.000
_cell.length_c   1.000
_cell.angle_alpha   90.00
_cell.angle_beta   90.00
_cell.angle_gamma   90.00
#
_symmetry.space_group_name_H-M   'P 1'
#
loop_
_entity.id
_entity.type
_entity.pdbx_description
1 polymer ?
#
loop_
_entity_poly.entity_id
_entity_poly.type
_entity_poly.pdbx_seq_one_letter_code
_entity_poly.pdbx_strand_id
1 'polypeptide(L)'
;MTKVLLVGESWVSSATHYKGFDQFGSVTFHLGAEPLVAALKGSDFDLTYMKAHEAAESFPFDMDGLDAWDVVILSDIGSNTFLLPPAVWLRSETVPNRLRLLKAWVGKGGGLLMCGGYFSFQGIDGRARWRRTPVEDALPVTCQPWDDRVEMCEGAVAEVLRADHPVMAGLGGAWPPILGVNEVEAREDAEVLARVPEAQGGHPLLVLGRHGQGRTAAWTSDIGPHWLSPAFCAWEGYGRLWRNLLGWLAARG
;
A
#
# COMPACT_ATOMS: atom_id res chain seq x y z
N MET A 1 20.30 -7.28 6.62
CA MET A 1 19.44 -6.47 5.75
C MET A 1 18.01 -6.96 5.91
N THR A 2 17.09 -6.06 6.14
CA THR A 2 15.64 -6.34 6.24
C THR A 2 15.09 -6.64 4.86
N LYS A 3 14.46 -7.80 4.68
CA LYS A 3 13.89 -8.23 3.40
C LYS A 3 12.47 -7.71 3.24
N VAL A 4 12.24 -6.90 2.22
CA VAL A 4 10.96 -6.25 1.96
C VAL A 4 10.41 -6.72 0.60
N LEU A 5 9.18 -7.21 0.59
CA LEU A 5 8.45 -7.53 -0.63
C LEU A 5 7.42 -6.43 -0.91
N LEU A 6 7.64 -5.64 -1.94
CA LEU A 6 6.65 -4.70 -2.48
C LEU A 6 5.84 -5.39 -3.58
N VAL A 7 4.51 -5.38 -3.44
CA VAL A 7 3.59 -6.05 -4.37
C VAL A 7 2.58 -5.05 -4.91
N GLY A 8 2.47 -4.98 -6.23
CA GLY A 8 1.52 -4.08 -6.90
C GLY A 8 2.20 -2.93 -7.63
N GLU A 9 1.64 -1.73 -7.53
CA GLU A 9 2.15 -0.46 -8.05
C GLU A 9 2.63 -0.51 -9.51
N SER A 10 1.93 -1.30 -10.31
CA SER A 10 2.16 -1.38 -11.76
C SER A 10 0.87 -1.70 -12.48
N TRP A 11 0.69 -1.12 -13.65
CA TRP A 11 -0.56 -1.30 -14.40
C TRP A 11 -0.33 -1.26 -15.91
N VAL A 12 -1.35 -1.72 -16.64
CA VAL A 12 -1.41 -1.66 -18.10
C VAL A 12 -2.51 -0.67 -18.48
N SER A 13 -2.18 0.31 -19.31
CA SER A 13 -3.17 1.16 -19.97
C SER A 13 -3.42 0.67 -21.40
N SER A 14 -4.69 0.52 -21.77
CA SER A 14 -5.12 0.24 -23.12
C SER A 14 -5.91 1.42 -23.65
N ALA A 15 -5.50 1.95 -24.80
CA ALA A 15 -6.14 3.11 -25.42
C ALA A 15 -6.49 2.82 -26.88
N THR A 16 -7.60 3.40 -27.33
CA THR A 16 -7.98 3.43 -28.76
C THR A 16 -7.87 4.86 -29.26
N HIS A 17 -7.09 5.05 -30.30
CA HIS A 17 -6.87 6.35 -30.94
C HIS A 17 -7.70 6.44 -32.23
N TYR A 18 -8.42 7.54 -32.40
CA TYR A 18 -9.23 7.83 -33.60
C TYR A 18 -8.58 8.99 -34.37
N LYS A 19 -8.39 8.79 -35.68
CA LYS A 19 -7.89 9.82 -36.61
C LYS A 19 -8.80 9.85 -37.85
N GLY A 20 -9.88 10.60 -37.79
CA GLY A 20 -10.93 10.56 -38.82
C GLY A 20 -11.65 9.22 -38.78
N PHE A 21 -11.62 8.50 -39.91
CA PHE A 21 -12.18 7.15 -40.03
C PHE A 21 -11.23 6.04 -39.57
N ASP A 22 -9.95 6.35 -39.38
CA ASP A 22 -8.94 5.37 -39.00
C ASP A 22 -8.85 5.27 -37.47
N GLN A 23 -8.59 4.05 -36.97
CA GLN A 23 -8.35 3.78 -35.60
C GLN A 23 -7.18 2.82 -35.38
N PHE A 24 -6.49 2.96 -34.29
CA PHE A 24 -5.49 1.98 -33.80
C PHE A 24 -5.50 1.88 -32.28
N GLY A 25 -5.11 0.72 -31.76
CA GLY A 25 -4.93 0.49 -30.34
C GLY A 25 -3.49 0.68 -29.90
N SER A 26 -3.28 1.11 -28.67
CA SER A 26 -1.98 1.07 -28.01
C SER A 26 -2.10 0.48 -26.61
N VAL A 27 -1.02 -0.15 -26.15
CA VAL A 27 -0.90 -0.69 -24.80
C VAL A 27 0.39 -0.17 -24.20
N THR A 28 0.30 0.40 -23.00
CA THR A 28 1.46 0.92 -22.26
C THR A 28 1.52 0.27 -20.89
N PHE A 29 2.70 -0.19 -20.49
CA PHE A 29 2.98 -0.69 -19.17
C PHE A 29 3.60 0.41 -18.31
N HIS A 30 3.10 0.58 -17.08
CA HIS A 30 3.52 1.61 -16.15
C HIS A 30 4.07 1.01 -14.87
N LEU A 31 5.06 1.68 -14.28
CA LEU A 31 5.66 1.38 -12.98
C LEU A 31 5.53 2.62 -12.10
N GLY A 32 4.84 2.50 -10.96
CA GLY A 32 4.62 3.61 -10.02
C GLY A 32 5.59 3.62 -8.82
N ALA A 33 6.30 2.51 -8.59
CA ALA A 33 7.11 2.31 -7.38
C ALA A 33 8.51 2.94 -7.42
N GLU A 34 8.93 3.57 -8.53
CA GLU A 34 10.29 4.07 -8.71
C GLU A 34 10.76 5.02 -7.60
N PRO A 35 9.94 5.96 -7.06
CA PRO A 35 10.36 6.81 -5.96
C PRO A 35 10.74 6.02 -4.70
N LEU A 36 9.93 5.00 -4.33
CA LEU A 36 10.19 4.17 -3.16
C LEU A 36 11.42 3.27 -3.38
N VAL A 37 11.55 2.67 -4.55
CA VAL A 37 12.72 1.85 -4.93
C VAL A 37 13.99 2.69 -4.83
N ALA A 38 13.98 3.91 -5.37
CA ALA A 38 15.11 4.83 -5.31
C ALA A 38 15.44 5.25 -3.87
N ALA A 39 14.44 5.53 -3.04
CA ALA A 39 14.60 5.95 -1.65
C ALA A 39 15.20 4.87 -0.73
N LEU A 40 15.01 3.60 -1.07
CA LEU A 40 15.55 2.46 -0.31
C LEU A 40 16.87 1.94 -0.86
N LYS A 41 17.29 2.38 -2.05
CA LYS A 41 18.55 1.94 -2.65
C LYS A 41 19.75 2.33 -1.78
N GLY A 42 20.63 1.35 -1.49
CA GLY A 42 21.81 1.56 -0.66
C GLY A 42 21.54 1.73 0.84
N SER A 43 20.32 1.42 1.30
CA SER A 43 19.96 1.36 2.71
C SER A 43 20.10 -0.07 3.26
N ASP A 44 19.69 -0.27 4.52
CA ASP A 44 19.67 -1.59 5.18
C ASP A 44 18.48 -2.48 4.76
N PHE A 45 17.73 -2.05 3.76
CA PHE A 45 16.58 -2.78 3.22
C PHE A 45 16.92 -3.43 1.89
N ASP A 46 16.58 -4.73 1.75
CA ASP A 46 16.65 -5.50 0.51
C ASP A 46 15.22 -5.56 -0.07
N LEU A 47 14.94 -4.65 -1.00
CA LEU A 47 13.61 -4.51 -1.60
C LEU A 47 13.50 -5.35 -2.87
N THR A 48 12.58 -6.30 -2.86
CA THR A 48 12.09 -7.00 -4.05
C THR A 48 10.79 -6.38 -4.50
N TYR A 49 10.71 -5.96 -5.76
CA TYR A 49 9.52 -5.38 -6.36
C TYR A 49 8.82 -6.40 -7.27
N MET A 50 7.70 -6.95 -6.81
CA MET A 50 6.80 -7.84 -7.53
C MET A 50 5.66 -7.02 -8.15
N LYS A 51 5.64 -6.91 -9.50
CA LYS A 51 4.62 -6.13 -10.20
C LYS A 51 3.24 -6.81 -10.10
N ALA A 52 2.18 -6.05 -10.29
CA ALA A 52 0.81 -6.53 -10.12
C ALA A 52 0.48 -7.77 -10.96
N HIS A 53 0.96 -7.85 -12.22
CA HIS A 53 0.74 -9.02 -13.08
C HIS A 53 1.54 -10.25 -12.64
N GLU A 54 2.73 -10.06 -12.02
CA GLU A 54 3.54 -11.16 -11.48
C GLU A 54 2.90 -11.74 -10.21
N ALA A 55 2.24 -10.89 -9.41
CA ALA A 55 1.67 -11.28 -8.12
C ALA A 55 0.59 -12.36 -8.23
N ALA A 56 -0.18 -12.37 -9.32
CA ALA A 56 -1.19 -13.40 -9.55
C ALA A 56 -0.60 -14.82 -9.54
N GLU A 57 0.60 -15.00 -10.09
CA GLU A 57 1.28 -16.29 -10.20
C GLU A 57 2.33 -16.51 -9.11
N SER A 58 3.08 -15.46 -8.76
CA SER A 58 4.34 -15.59 -8.00
C SER A 58 4.23 -15.19 -6.53
N PHE A 59 3.13 -14.55 -6.08
CA PHE A 59 2.96 -14.29 -4.66
C PHE A 59 2.84 -15.61 -3.89
N PRO A 60 3.49 -15.78 -2.73
CA PRO A 60 3.59 -17.03 -2.01
C PRO A 60 2.26 -17.76 -1.80
N PHE A 61 2.26 -19.08 -1.98
CA PHE A 61 1.12 -19.98 -1.75
C PHE A 61 1.21 -20.74 -0.42
N ASP A 62 2.31 -20.57 0.31
CA ASP A 62 2.59 -21.22 1.57
C ASP A 62 3.31 -20.31 2.55
N MET A 63 3.49 -20.79 3.76
CA MET A 63 4.12 -20.03 4.83
C MET A 63 5.63 -19.89 4.58
N ASP A 64 6.27 -20.90 4.05
CA ASP A 64 7.72 -20.91 3.81
C ASP A 64 8.12 -19.80 2.81
N GLY A 65 7.29 -19.60 1.79
CA GLY A 65 7.48 -18.49 0.84
C GLY A 65 7.26 -17.10 1.46
N LEU A 66 6.36 -16.98 2.45
CA LEU A 66 6.17 -15.74 3.19
C LEU A 66 7.26 -15.49 4.23
N ASP A 67 7.75 -16.56 4.87
CA ASP A 67 8.81 -16.48 5.89
C ASP A 67 10.18 -16.05 5.32
N ALA A 68 10.30 -16.00 3.99
CA ALA A 68 11.45 -15.40 3.31
C ALA A 68 11.54 -13.87 3.48
N TRP A 69 10.46 -13.21 3.96
CA TRP A 69 10.33 -11.77 4.07
C TRP A 69 10.18 -11.32 5.53
N ASP A 70 10.63 -10.11 5.83
CA ASP A 70 10.39 -9.44 7.11
C ASP A 70 9.17 -8.50 7.01
N VAL A 71 8.97 -7.86 5.85
CA VAL A 71 7.87 -6.94 5.59
C VAL A 71 7.26 -7.20 4.21
N VAL A 72 5.93 -7.20 4.14
CA VAL A 72 5.16 -7.19 2.88
C VAL A 72 4.45 -5.85 2.76
N ILE A 73 4.61 -5.19 1.61
CA ILE A 73 3.91 -3.96 1.23
C ILE A 73 2.93 -4.31 0.12
N LEU A 74 1.66 -3.98 0.32
CA LEU A 74 0.62 -4.03 -0.71
C LEU A 74 0.33 -2.60 -1.17
N SER A 75 0.54 -2.28 -2.44
CA SER A 75 0.36 -0.94 -2.99
C SER A 75 -0.35 -1.01 -4.33
N ASP A 76 -1.45 -0.29 -4.45
CA ASP A 76 -2.29 -0.18 -5.66
C ASP A 76 -2.55 -1.52 -6.38
N ILE A 77 -3.01 -2.52 -5.61
CA ILE A 77 -3.30 -3.87 -6.07
C ILE A 77 -4.54 -4.43 -5.37
N GLY A 78 -5.51 -4.92 -6.16
CA GLY A 78 -6.75 -5.46 -5.63
C GLY A 78 -6.64 -6.89 -5.10
N SER A 79 -7.49 -7.24 -4.11
CA SER A 79 -7.51 -8.54 -3.45
C SER A 79 -7.75 -9.72 -4.40
N ASN A 80 -8.46 -9.49 -5.50
CA ASN A 80 -8.71 -10.53 -6.52
C ASN A 80 -7.44 -11.05 -7.18
N THR A 81 -6.37 -10.25 -7.26
CA THR A 81 -5.08 -10.70 -7.78
C THR A 81 -4.53 -11.87 -6.98
N PHE A 82 -4.77 -11.88 -5.67
CA PHE A 82 -4.36 -12.96 -4.78
C PHE A 82 -5.35 -14.12 -4.73
N LEU A 83 -6.64 -13.86 -4.99
CA LEU A 83 -7.70 -14.87 -4.91
C LEU A 83 -7.91 -15.64 -6.22
N LEU A 84 -7.53 -15.04 -7.35
CA LEU A 84 -7.79 -15.56 -8.69
C LEU A 84 -6.47 -15.81 -9.48
N PRO A 85 -5.52 -16.61 -8.95
CA PRO A 85 -4.38 -17.01 -9.77
C PRO A 85 -4.84 -17.82 -10.99
N PRO A 86 -4.00 -18.00 -12.02
CA PRO A 86 -4.35 -18.75 -13.23
C PRO A 86 -4.90 -20.15 -12.96
N ALA A 87 -4.44 -20.82 -11.90
CA ALA A 87 -5.00 -22.11 -11.46
C ALA A 87 -6.50 -22.02 -11.18
N VAL A 88 -6.93 -20.97 -10.47
CA VAL A 88 -8.34 -20.73 -10.16
C VAL A 88 -9.09 -20.17 -11.37
N TRP A 89 -8.59 -19.07 -11.94
CA TRP A 89 -9.30 -18.31 -12.96
C TRP A 89 -9.46 -19.06 -14.30
N LEU A 90 -8.37 -19.74 -14.74
CA LEU A 90 -8.35 -20.40 -16.05
C LEU A 90 -8.66 -21.90 -15.98
N ARG A 91 -8.31 -22.57 -14.86
CA ARG A 91 -8.38 -24.02 -14.76
C ARG A 91 -9.40 -24.53 -13.73
N SER A 92 -10.05 -23.61 -12.99
CA SER A 92 -11.02 -23.96 -11.91
C SER A 92 -10.44 -24.92 -10.84
N GLU A 93 -9.12 -24.83 -10.61
CA GLU A 93 -8.41 -25.62 -9.60
C GLU A 93 -8.50 -24.93 -8.23
N THR A 94 -8.41 -25.72 -7.17
CA THR A 94 -8.33 -25.17 -5.80
C THR A 94 -6.90 -24.88 -5.40
N VAL A 95 -6.71 -23.73 -4.72
CA VAL A 95 -5.40 -23.33 -4.17
C VAL A 95 -5.57 -22.79 -2.74
N PRO A 96 -4.50 -22.72 -1.93
CA PRO A 96 -4.55 -22.06 -0.63
C PRO A 96 -5.04 -20.61 -0.74
N ASN A 97 -5.84 -20.16 0.22
CA ASN A 97 -6.26 -18.76 0.29
C ASN A 97 -5.09 -17.89 0.78
N ARG A 98 -4.43 -17.19 -0.14
CA ARG A 98 -3.24 -16.38 0.13
C ARG A 98 -3.49 -15.21 1.08
N LEU A 99 -4.72 -14.69 1.16
CA LEU A 99 -5.08 -13.65 2.13
C LEU A 99 -5.12 -14.21 3.56
N ARG A 100 -5.58 -15.44 3.74
CA ARG A 100 -5.52 -16.13 5.05
C ARG A 100 -4.08 -16.46 5.44
N LEU A 101 -3.26 -16.87 4.49
CA LEU A 101 -1.83 -17.12 4.72
C LEU A 101 -1.12 -15.84 5.17
N LEU A 102 -1.36 -14.72 4.47
CA LEU A 102 -0.77 -13.43 4.81
C LEU A 102 -1.19 -12.98 6.22
N LYS A 103 -2.49 -13.06 6.56
CA LYS A 103 -2.96 -12.77 7.91
C LYS A 103 -2.28 -13.64 8.97
N ALA A 104 -2.17 -14.95 8.71
CA ALA A 104 -1.54 -15.88 9.63
C ALA A 104 -0.04 -15.60 9.80
N TRP A 105 0.65 -15.23 8.71
CA TRP A 105 2.05 -14.83 8.72
C TRP A 105 2.27 -13.55 9.54
N VAL A 106 1.41 -12.53 9.36
CA VAL A 106 1.44 -11.33 10.21
C VAL A 106 1.25 -11.72 11.67
N GLY A 107 0.26 -12.59 11.98
CA GLY A 107 0.03 -13.07 13.34
C GLY A 107 1.24 -13.73 14.01
N LYS A 108 2.19 -14.26 13.24
CA LYS A 108 3.45 -14.86 13.70
C LYS A 108 4.61 -13.86 13.82
N GLY A 109 4.41 -12.60 13.47
CA GLY A 109 5.43 -11.57 13.62
C GLY A 109 5.88 -10.89 12.32
N GLY A 110 5.29 -11.22 11.18
CA GLY A 110 5.53 -10.52 9.91
C GLY A 110 5.03 -9.08 9.93
N GLY A 111 5.72 -8.18 9.24
CA GLY A 111 5.32 -6.78 9.08
C GLY A 111 4.44 -6.59 7.84
N LEU A 112 3.29 -5.92 7.98
CA LEU A 112 2.38 -5.65 6.87
C LEU A 112 2.12 -4.16 6.72
N LEU A 113 2.27 -3.65 5.50
CA LEU A 113 1.90 -2.30 5.11
C LEU A 113 0.92 -2.36 3.95
N MET A 114 -0.20 -1.65 4.04
CA MET A 114 -1.02 -1.32 2.88
C MET A 114 -0.88 0.16 2.58
N CYS A 115 -0.50 0.47 1.33
CA CYS A 115 -0.45 1.83 0.80
C CYS A 115 -1.69 2.10 -0.05
N GLY A 116 -2.14 3.34 -0.08
CA GLY A 116 -3.28 3.79 -0.85
C GLY A 116 -3.10 3.69 -2.35
N GLY A 117 -4.06 4.19 -3.07
CA GLY A 117 -4.18 4.14 -4.52
C GLY A 117 -5.54 3.67 -4.97
N TYR A 118 -5.79 3.67 -6.27
CA TYR A 118 -7.07 3.31 -6.85
C TYR A 118 -7.48 1.85 -6.61
N PHE A 119 -6.53 0.95 -6.40
CA PHE A 119 -6.77 -0.46 -6.12
C PHE A 119 -6.29 -0.90 -4.71
N SER A 120 -6.26 0.02 -3.75
CA SER A 120 -6.02 -0.28 -2.34
C SER A 120 -7.31 -0.12 -1.53
N PHE A 121 -7.37 -0.67 -0.33
CA PHE A 121 -8.52 -0.63 0.59
C PHE A 121 -9.81 -1.06 -0.12
N GLN A 122 -10.81 -0.20 -0.30
CA GLN A 122 -11.98 -0.55 -1.12
C GLN A 122 -11.81 -0.07 -2.57
N GLY A 123 -11.16 1.06 -2.77
CA GLY A 123 -10.69 1.58 -4.05
C GLY A 123 -11.76 2.12 -4.98
N ILE A 124 -11.32 2.46 -6.19
CA ILE A 124 -12.17 3.02 -7.25
C ILE A 124 -13.38 2.12 -7.53
N ASP A 125 -14.58 2.68 -7.50
CA ASP A 125 -15.85 1.96 -7.66
C ASP A 125 -15.98 0.73 -6.72
N GLY A 126 -15.25 0.71 -5.59
CA GLY A 126 -15.20 -0.43 -4.68
C GLY A 126 -14.54 -1.68 -5.26
N ARG A 127 -13.64 -1.54 -6.24
CA ARG A 127 -13.09 -2.67 -7.02
C ARG A 127 -11.85 -3.32 -6.42
N ALA A 128 -11.13 -2.66 -5.52
CA ALA A 128 -9.98 -3.26 -4.83
C ALA A 128 -10.39 -4.40 -3.89
N ARG A 129 -11.56 -4.28 -3.25
CA ARG A 129 -12.25 -5.34 -2.51
C ARG A 129 -11.45 -5.92 -1.33
N TRP A 130 -10.73 -5.09 -0.61
CA TRP A 130 -10.06 -5.54 0.61
C TRP A 130 -11.01 -5.64 1.81
N ARG A 131 -12.16 -4.93 1.76
CA ARG A 131 -13.16 -4.97 2.82
C ARG A 131 -13.66 -6.38 3.09
N ARG A 132 -13.74 -6.77 4.38
CA ARG A 132 -14.15 -8.09 4.88
C ARG A 132 -13.25 -9.23 4.41
N THR A 133 -11.99 -8.94 4.08
CA THR A 133 -10.99 -9.96 3.80
C THR A 133 -10.17 -10.28 5.05
N PRO A 134 -9.49 -11.43 5.08
CA PRO A 134 -8.53 -11.73 6.15
C PRO A 134 -7.42 -10.68 6.29
N VAL A 135 -7.05 -9.98 5.22
CA VAL A 135 -6.03 -8.93 5.27
C VAL A 135 -6.56 -7.69 6.00
N GLU A 136 -7.79 -7.25 5.73
CA GLU A 136 -8.39 -6.15 6.49
C GLU A 136 -8.44 -6.45 7.99
N ASP A 137 -8.72 -7.71 8.39
CA ASP A 137 -8.72 -8.09 9.81
C ASP A 137 -7.34 -7.87 10.47
N ALA A 138 -6.25 -7.90 9.70
CA ALA A 138 -4.89 -7.67 10.20
C ALA A 138 -4.49 -6.19 10.13
N LEU A 139 -5.14 -5.36 9.29
CA LEU A 139 -4.82 -3.95 9.15
C LEU A 139 -5.29 -3.13 10.37
N PRO A 140 -4.64 -1.98 10.66
CA PRO A 140 -5.04 -1.09 11.74
C PRO A 140 -6.26 -0.21 11.39
N VAL A 141 -6.91 -0.49 10.26
CA VAL A 141 -8.04 0.29 9.74
C VAL A 141 -9.16 -0.61 9.24
N THR A 142 -10.36 -0.06 9.15
CA THR A 142 -11.53 -0.67 8.51
C THR A 142 -11.80 0.05 7.20
N CYS A 143 -11.98 -0.72 6.12
CA CYS A 143 -12.28 -0.21 4.79
C CYS A 143 -13.76 0.20 4.66
N GLN A 144 -14.04 1.22 3.87
CA GLN A 144 -15.40 1.65 3.55
C GLN A 144 -16.12 0.63 2.63
N PRO A 145 -17.45 0.61 2.58
CA PRO A 145 -18.19 -0.28 1.67
C PRO A 145 -18.43 0.31 0.27
N TRP A 146 -17.94 1.50 -0.01
CA TRP A 146 -18.13 2.26 -1.27
C TRP A 146 -16.78 2.62 -1.90
N ASP A 147 -16.79 3.42 -2.98
CA ASP A 147 -15.62 4.07 -3.56
C ASP A 147 -15.02 5.02 -2.51
N ASP A 148 -13.86 4.66 -1.98
CA ASP A 148 -13.24 5.31 -0.83
C ASP A 148 -12.20 6.37 -1.19
N ARG A 149 -12.13 6.77 -2.48
CA ARG A 149 -11.20 7.81 -2.90
C ARG A 149 -11.64 9.19 -2.43
N VAL A 150 -10.70 9.92 -1.86
CA VAL A 150 -10.86 11.35 -1.54
C VAL A 150 -9.83 12.13 -2.33
N GLU A 151 -10.29 12.81 -3.38
CA GLU A 151 -9.44 13.64 -4.25
C GLU A 151 -9.33 15.06 -3.68
N MET A 152 -8.10 15.55 -3.53
CA MET A 152 -7.80 16.87 -2.93
C MET A 152 -6.95 17.68 -3.91
N CYS A 153 -7.57 18.20 -4.98
CA CYS A 153 -6.87 18.87 -6.07
C CYS A 153 -6.12 20.16 -5.65
N GLU A 154 -6.53 20.81 -4.58
CA GLU A 154 -5.83 21.96 -3.97
C GLU A 154 -4.65 21.54 -3.07
N GLY A 155 -4.53 20.23 -2.81
CA GLY A 155 -3.53 19.67 -1.93
C GLY A 155 -3.88 19.79 -0.45
N ALA A 156 -3.47 18.79 0.33
CA ALA A 156 -3.57 18.78 1.79
C ALA A 156 -2.19 18.61 2.42
N VAL A 157 -1.85 19.47 3.37
CA VAL A 157 -0.63 19.33 4.18
C VAL A 157 -0.98 18.52 5.42
N ALA A 158 -0.32 17.37 5.58
CA ALA A 158 -0.63 16.46 6.68
C ALA A 158 -0.44 17.10 8.06
N GLU A 159 -1.38 16.83 8.97
CA GLU A 159 -1.25 17.12 10.41
C GLU A 159 -0.56 15.92 11.09
N VAL A 160 0.62 16.18 11.67
CA VAL A 160 1.34 15.18 12.46
C VAL A 160 0.78 15.18 13.88
N LEU A 161 0.19 14.07 14.32
CA LEU A 161 -0.43 13.93 15.64
C LEU A 161 0.53 13.36 16.69
N ARG A 162 1.52 12.56 16.28
CA ARG A 162 2.45 11.86 17.17
C ARG A 162 3.90 12.04 16.72
N ALA A 163 4.39 13.28 16.82
CA ALA A 163 5.77 13.64 16.44
C ALA A 163 6.84 12.93 17.31
N ASP A 164 6.46 12.46 18.49
CA ASP A 164 7.29 11.70 19.45
C ASP A 164 7.48 10.23 19.07
N HIS A 165 6.65 9.69 18.15
CA HIS A 165 6.75 8.28 17.76
C HIS A 165 8.02 8.01 16.93
N PRO A 166 8.73 6.86 17.13
CA PRO A 166 9.97 6.53 16.42
C PRO A 166 9.86 6.59 14.88
N VAL A 167 8.70 6.24 14.31
CA VAL A 167 8.44 6.35 12.86
C VAL A 167 8.55 7.81 12.37
N MET A 168 8.25 8.78 13.24
CA MET A 168 8.28 10.21 12.92
C MET A 168 9.65 10.86 13.19
N ALA A 169 10.63 10.09 13.65
CA ALA A 169 11.95 10.62 14.01
C ALA A 169 12.63 11.30 12.82
N GLY A 170 13.00 12.58 13.00
CA GLY A 170 13.67 13.39 11.98
C GLY A 170 12.78 13.85 10.82
N LEU A 171 11.44 13.76 10.96
CA LEU A 171 10.46 14.25 9.99
C LEU A 171 9.87 15.60 10.43
N GLY A 172 10.70 16.51 10.91
CA GLY A 172 10.27 17.84 11.33
C GLY A 172 9.86 18.73 10.15
N GLY A 173 9.10 19.81 10.48
CA GLY A 173 8.60 20.77 9.49
C GLY A 173 7.28 20.33 8.82
N ALA A 174 6.78 21.19 7.93
CA ALA A 174 5.61 20.88 7.13
C ALA A 174 5.96 19.88 6.01
N TRP A 175 5.15 18.85 5.87
CA TRP A 175 5.27 17.93 4.75
C TRP A 175 4.75 18.58 3.46
N PRO A 176 5.31 18.22 2.30
CA PRO A 176 4.70 18.66 1.04
C PRO A 176 3.26 18.15 0.90
N PRO A 177 2.41 18.83 0.10
CA PRO A 177 1.01 18.45 -0.01
C PRO A 177 0.83 17.08 -0.68
N ILE A 178 -0.18 16.35 -0.23
CA ILE A 178 -0.76 15.18 -0.88
C ILE A 178 -2.04 15.57 -1.62
N LEU A 179 -2.39 14.84 -2.67
CA LEU A 179 -3.50 15.16 -3.57
C LEU A 179 -4.68 14.20 -3.42
N GLY A 180 -4.54 13.17 -2.61
CA GLY A 180 -5.62 12.21 -2.35
C GLY A 180 -5.26 11.17 -1.32
N VAL A 181 -6.31 10.54 -0.79
CA VAL A 181 -6.23 9.42 0.16
C VAL A 181 -7.39 8.45 -0.08
N ASN A 182 -7.25 7.21 0.41
CA ASN A 182 -8.40 6.35 0.63
C ASN A 182 -9.04 6.68 1.98
N GLU A 183 -10.35 6.84 2.01
CA GLU A 183 -11.13 7.00 3.23
C GLU A 183 -11.20 5.67 3.98
N VAL A 184 -10.67 5.66 5.18
CA VAL A 184 -10.69 4.50 6.08
C VAL A 184 -11.02 4.96 7.51
N GLU A 185 -11.44 4.02 8.36
CA GLU A 185 -11.64 4.27 9.78
C GLU A 185 -10.51 3.60 10.56
N ALA A 186 -9.78 4.37 11.37
CA ALA A 186 -8.80 3.80 12.29
C ALA A 186 -9.50 2.92 13.34
N ARG A 187 -8.94 1.75 13.65
CA ARG A 187 -9.46 0.89 14.72
C ARG A 187 -9.22 1.55 16.09
N GLU A 188 -10.03 1.19 17.08
CA GLU A 188 -9.93 1.75 18.44
C GLU A 188 -8.57 1.51 19.11
N ASP A 189 -7.92 0.40 18.79
CA ASP A 189 -6.59 0.01 19.30
C ASP A 189 -5.43 0.45 18.41
N ALA A 190 -5.71 1.18 17.32
CA ALA A 190 -4.71 1.67 16.39
C ALA A 190 -4.22 3.07 16.78
N GLU A 191 -3.00 3.39 16.37
CA GLU A 191 -2.38 4.67 16.60
C GLU A 191 -2.29 5.49 15.31
N VAL A 192 -3.01 6.61 15.23
CA VAL A 192 -2.95 7.54 14.11
C VAL A 192 -1.78 8.49 14.31
N LEU A 193 -0.76 8.40 13.46
CA LEU A 193 0.43 9.26 13.54
C LEU A 193 0.29 10.56 12.75
N ALA A 194 -0.43 10.51 11.64
CA ALA A 194 -0.70 11.67 10.79
C ALA A 194 -2.07 11.53 10.13
N ARG A 195 -2.68 12.67 9.81
CA ARG A 195 -3.99 12.74 9.15
C ARG A 195 -4.06 13.90 8.15
N VAL A 196 -5.05 13.87 7.30
CA VAL A 196 -5.52 15.03 6.54
C VAL A 196 -6.09 16.07 7.53
N PRO A 197 -5.91 17.38 7.31
CA PRO A 197 -6.49 18.40 8.19
C PRO A 197 -8.01 18.24 8.37
N GLU A 198 -8.52 18.55 9.56
CA GLU A 198 -9.96 18.48 9.87
C GLU A 198 -10.81 19.28 8.88
N ALA A 199 -10.34 20.45 8.44
CA ALA A 199 -11.03 21.29 7.45
C ALA A 199 -11.19 20.60 6.07
N GLN A 200 -10.42 19.53 5.82
CA GLN A 200 -10.45 18.73 4.60
C GLN A 200 -10.88 17.29 4.86
N GLY A 201 -11.62 17.04 5.95
CA GLY A 201 -12.24 15.75 6.28
C GLY A 201 -11.58 14.95 7.39
N GLY A 202 -10.37 15.33 7.87
CA GLY A 202 -9.72 14.66 9.01
C GLY A 202 -9.30 13.21 8.76
N HIS A 203 -9.25 12.75 7.50
CA HIS A 203 -9.00 11.35 7.14
C HIS A 203 -7.64 10.87 7.68
N PRO A 204 -7.54 9.68 8.30
CA PRO A 204 -6.28 9.10 8.72
C PRO A 204 -5.33 8.95 7.52
N LEU A 205 -4.06 9.38 7.67
CA LEU A 205 -3.03 9.27 6.64
C LEU A 205 -2.03 8.16 6.94
N LEU A 206 -1.52 8.12 8.18
CA LEU A 206 -0.60 7.08 8.63
C LEU A 206 -1.13 6.50 9.93
N VAL A 207 -1.51 5.23 9.89
CA VAL A 207 -2.07 4.49 11.03
C VAL A 207 -1.22 3.28 11.31
N LEU A 208 -0.87 3.06 12.55
CA LEU A 208 -0.11 1.91 13.02
C LEU A 208 -0.97 1.01 13.91
N GLY A 209 -0.69 -0.29 13.89
CA GLY A 209 -1.34 -1.26 14.75
C GLY A 209 -0.57 -2.56 14.87
N ARG A 210 -1.22 -3.55 15.46
CA ARG A 210 -0.66 -4.89 15.66
C ARG A 210 -1.69 -5.94 15.32
N HIS A 211 -1.20 -7.08 14.84
CA HIS A 211 -2.01 -8.28 14.67
C HIS A 211 -1.22 -9.50 15.17
N GLY A 212 -1.65 -10.09 16.27
CA GLY A 212 -0.88 -11.14 16.95
C GLY A 212 0.50 -10.60 17.39
N GLN A 213 1.58 -11.23 16.90
CA GLN A 213 2.96 -10.80 17.17
C GLN A 213 3.49 -9.80 16.13
N GLY A 214 2.78 -9.61 15.00
CA GLY A 214 3.20 -8.74 13.91
C GLY A 214 2.75 -7.30 14.08
N ARG A 215 3.42 -6.42 13.35
CA ARG A 215 3.12 -5.00 13.26
C ARG A 215 2.48 -4.69 11.93
N THR A 216 1.49 -3.81 11.93
CA THR A 216 0.75 -3.46 10.72
C THR A 216 0.64 -1.96 10.58
N ALA A 217 0.58 -1.50 9.34
CA ALA A 217 0.39 -0.08 9.05
C ALA A 217 -0.53 0.11 7.85
N ALA A 218 -1.21 1.25 7.83
CA ALA A 218 -1.91 1.79 6.69
C ALA A 218 -1.35 3.18 6.39
N TRP A 219 -0.87 3.36 5.17
CA TRP A 219 -0.56 4.64 4.56
C TRP A 219 -1.62 4.89 3.51
N THR A 220 -2.54 5.81 3.72
CA THR A 220 -3.76 5.91 2.91
C THR A 220 -3.59 6.69 1.60
N SER A 221 -2.41 7.27 1.34
CA SER A 221 -2.07 7.87 0.06
C SER A 221 -1.18 6.94 -0.79
N ASP A 222 -0.82 7.36 -2.00
CA ASP A 222 0.11 6.62 -2.86
C ASP A 222 1.54 6.60 -2.32
N ILE A 223 2.39 5.78 -2.95
CA ILE A 223 3.85 5.77 -2.71
C ILE A 223 4.62 6.57 -3.76
N GLY A 224 3.96 7.05 -4.78
CA GLY A 224 4.53 7.75 -5.92
C GLY A 224 3.60 8.83 -6.49
N PRO A 225 3.98 9.44 -7.63
CA PRO A 225 3.15 10.44 -8.29
C PRO A 225 1.81 9.87 -8.77
N HIS A 226 0.80 10.51 -8.42
CA HIS A 226 -0.63 10.53 -8.60
C HIS A 226 -1.20 11.29 -7.40
N TRP A 227 -1.30 10.69 -6.21
CA TRP A 227 -1.69 11.39 -4.98
C TRP A 227 -0.50 12.00 -4.22
N LEU A 228 0.72 11.48 -4.39
CA LEU A 228 1.89 12.19 -3.92
C LEU A 228 2.38 13.19 -4.97
N SER A 229 2.47 14.46 -4.59
CA SER A 229 3.04 15.48 -5.47
C SER A 229 4.51 15.16 -5.79
N PRO A 230 5.05 15.62 -6.94
CA PRO A 230 6.49 15.52 -7.20
C PRO A 230 7.34 16.14 -6.10
N ALA A 231 6.84 17.20 -5.46
CA ALA A 231 7.51 17.82 -4.32
C ALA A 231 7.60 16.88 -3.11
N PHE A 232 6.57 16.05 -2.87
CA PHE A 232 6.57 15.05 -1.79
C PHE A 232 7.61 13.95 -2.06
N CYS A 233 7.66 13.43 -3.28
CA CYS A 233 8.64 12.41 -3.66
C CYS A 233 10.09 12.94 -3.64
N ALA A 234 10.29 14.23 -3.93
CA ALA A 234 11.60 14.88 -3.88
C ALA A 234 11.98 15.43 -2.49
N TRP A 235 11.08 15.39 -1.52
CA TRP A 235 11.33 15.88 -0.17
C TRP A 235 12.34 14.97 0.55
N GLU A 236 13.33 15.58 1.21
CA GLU A 236 14.37 14.82 1.93
C GLU A 236 13.83 13.87 3.02
N GLY A 237 12.65 14.20 3.57
CA GLY A 237 11.93 13.37 4.53
C GLY A 237 11.30 12.11 3.92
N TYR A 238 11.06 12.07 2.60
CA TYR A 238 10.41 10.94 1.94
C TYR A 238 11.13 9.60 2.23
N GLY A 239 12.39 9.52 1.89
CA GLY A 239 13.17 8.30 2.15
C GLY A 239 13.32 7.97 3.63
N ARG A 240 13.35 8.99 4.50
CA ARG A 240 13.40 8.80 5.95
C ARG A 240 12.10 8.22 6.50
N LEU A 241 10.95 8.74 6.05
CA LEU A 241 9.63 8.22 6.41
C LEU A 241 9.53 6.72 6.13
N TRP A 242 9.86 6.32 4.90
CA TRP A 242 9.77 4.92 4.50
C TRP A 242 10.76 4.03 5.27
N ARG A 243 12.01 4.46 5.46
CA ARG A 243 12.98 3.68 6.24
C ARG A 243 12.56 3.54 7.71
N ASN A 244 12.06 4.60 8.33
CA ASN A 244 11.56 4.53 9.71
C ASN A 244 10.36 3.58 9.82
N LEU A 245 9.38 3.69 8.91
CA LEU A 245 8.18 2.88 8.90
C LEU A 245 8.51 1.40 8.69
N LEU A 246 9.34 1.08 7.70
CA LEU A 246 9.75 -0.30 7.42
C LEU A 246 10.61 -0.88 8.55
N GLY A 247 11.48 -0.08 9.15
CA GLY A 247 12.25 -0.49 10.33
C GLY A 247 11.36 -0.79 11.53
N TRP A 248 10.31 0.02 11.73
CA TRP A 248 9.33 -0.25 12.78
C TRP A 248 8.51 -1.51 12.49
N LEU A 249 8.09 -1.73 11.25
CA LEU A 249 7.33 -2.92 10.85
C LEU A 249 8.14 -4.22 10.98
N ALA A 250 9.42 -4.18 10.65
CA ALA A 250 10.31 -5.35 10.72
C ALA A 250 10.75 -5.72 12.14
N ALA A 251 10.63 -4.80 13.11
CA ALA A 251 11.00 -5.07 14.47
C ALA A 251 9.99 -6.03 15.12
N ARG A 252 10.41 -7.25 15.37
CA ARG A 252 9.62 -8.24 16.10
C ARG A 252 9.35 -7.74 17.53
N GLY A 253 8.10 -7.86 17.97
CA GLY A 253 7.66 -7.38 19.29
C GLY A 253 8.17 -8.25 20.44
#